data_8cc196442b79fa1879469ad01258c515
#
_entry.id   8cc196442b79fa1879469ad01258c515
#
_cell.length_a   1.000
_cell.length_b   1.000
_cell.length_c   1.000
_cell.angle_alpha   90.00
_cell.angle_beta   90.00
_cell.angle_gamma   90.00
#
_symmetry.space_group_name_H-M   'P 1'
#
loop_
_entity.id
_entity.type
_entity.pdbx_description
1 polymer ?
#
loop_
_entity_poly.entity_id
_entity_poly.type
_entity_poly.pdbx_seq_one_letter_code
_entity_poly.pdbx_strand_id
1 'polypeptide(L)'
;MLDLAKSKRQLTNTVYLNMNAEQLNFNEKFDFIVSRTTFHHLDDIASVIQQMKELLNEEGRIVILDNVSEVETPPTYVYKLGAIQEFLPHCFKFGIKNAIRIYNHNTSKSWLEHLASDKYLSEQNYYDLYEKLLPGCQFHKMGWAMGVVWTK
;
A
#
# COMPACT_ATOMS: atom_id res chain seq x y z
N MET A 1 3.70 0.49 15.95
CA MET A 1 4.33 0.83 14.65
C MET A 1 4.88 2.26 14.62
N LEU A 2 4.08 3.29 14.94
CA LEU A 2 4.52 4.70 14.93
C LEU A 2 5.68 4.97 15.91
N ASP A 3 5.65 4.42 17.11
CA ASP A 3 6.74 4.59 18.10
C ASP A 3 8.06 4.02 17.59
N LEU A 4 8.00 2.88 16.89
CA LEU A 4 9.17 2.30 16.25
C LEU A 4 9.69 3.17 15.09
N ALA A 5 8.79 3.74 14.29
CA ALA A 5 9.16 4.66 13.23
C ALA A 5 9.82 5.92 13.79
N LYS A 6 9.24 6.53 14.83
CA LYS A 6 9.80 7.68 15.54
C LYS A 6 11.19 7.39 16.12
N SER A 7 11.35 6.21 16.74
CA SER A 7 12.64 5.84 17.35
C SER A 7 13.76 5.56 16.34
N LYS A 8 13.40 5.04 15.15
CA LYS A 8 14.39 4.66 14.12
C LYS A 8 14.69 5.75 13.08
N ARG A 9 13.78 6.72 12.91
CA ARG A 9 13.87 7.76 11.87
C ARG A 9 13.55 9.12 12.48
N GLN A 10 14.42 9.61 13.32
CA GLN A 10 14.33 10.95 13.90
C GLN A 10 14.77 12.00 12.85
N LEU A 11 13.85 12.38 12.00
CA LEU A 11 14.06 13.48 11.06
C LEU A 11 13.44 14.74 11.67
N THR A 12 14.17 15.83 11.71
CA THR A 12 13.76 17.10 12.32
C THR A 12 12.59 17.79 11.62
N ASN A 13 12.36 17.43 10.34
CA ASN A 13 11.32 17.97 9.47
C ASN A 13 10.17 16.98 9.22
N THR A 14 10.01 15.96 10.05
CA THR A 14 8.98 14.93 9.87
C THR A 14 8.07 14.85 11.07
N VAL A 15 6.75 14.88 10.82
CA VAL A 15 5.71 14.65 11.82
C VAL A 15 5.04 13.32 11.56
N TYR A 16 4.95 12.49 12.59
CA TYR A 16 4.27 11.19 12.55
C TYR A 16 2.90 11.30 13.23
N LEU A 17 1.84 11.08 12.47
CA LEU A 17 0.46 11.15 12.95
C LEU A 17 -0.19 9.77 12.91
N ASN A 18 -0.98 9.45 13.94
CA ASN A 18 -1.86 8.28 13.94
C ASN A 18 -3.25 8.74 13.52
N MET A 19 -3.61 8.45 12.27
CA MET A 19 -4.85 8.92 11.65
C MET A 19 -5.45 7.80 10.80
N ASN A 20 -6.78 7.76 10.71
CA ASN A 20 -7.45 6.91 9.74
C ASN A 20 -7.27 7.51 8.34
N ALA A 21 -6.77 6.70 7.39
CA ALA A 21 -6.55 7.15 6.02
C ALA A 21 -7.86 7.50 5.27
N GLU A 22 -9.00 6.99 5.72
CA GLU A 22 -10.32 7.33 5.17
C GLU A 22 -10.93 8.61 5.76
N GLN A 23 -10.29 9.19 6.78
CA GLN A 23 -10.73 10.41 7.45
C GLN A 23 -9.55 11.36 7.65
N LEU A 24 -9.15 11.99 6.55
CA LEU A 24 -8.03 12.93 6.55
C LEU A 24 -8.45 14.25 7.20
N ASN A 25 -7.91 14.52 8.38
CA ASN A 25 -8.24 15.74 9.13
C ASN A 25 -6.98 16.62 9.28
N PHE A 26 -6.75 17.48 8.30
CA PHE A 26 -5.68 18.46 8.29
C PHE A 26 -6.23 19.86 8.12
N ASN A 27 -5.65 20.81 8.84
CA ASN A 27 -5.96 22.25 8.69
C ASN A 27 -5.07 22.92 7.63
N GLU A 28 -4.06 22.21 7.13
CA GLU A 28 -3.08 22.68 6.16
C GLU A 28 -3.28 21.99 4.82
N LYS A 29 -2.86 22.66 3.75
CA LYS A 29 -2.78 22.07 2.42
C LYS A 29 -1.36 21.64 2.11
N PHE A 30 -1.24 20.74 1.14
CA PHE A 30 0.01 20.11 0.77
C PHE A 30 0.32 20.35 -0.71
N ASP A 31 1.59 20.51 -1.04
CA ASP A 31 2.05 20.56 -2.43
C ASP A 31 2.17 19.15 -3.02
N PHE A 32 2.30 18.13 -2.15
CA PHE A 32 2.53 16.76 -2.56
C PHE A 32 1.92 15.76 -1.60
N ILE A 33 1.06 14.88 -2.11
CA ILE A 33 0.46 13.78 -1.34
C ILE A 33 0.87 12.47 -2.00
N VAL A 34 1.50 11.59 -1.24
CA VAL A 34 1.99 10.28 -1.73
C VAL A 34 1.37 9.16 -0.92
N SER A 35 0.86 8.17 -1.63
CA SER A 35 0.43 6.91 -1.04
C SER A 35 1.16 5.74 -1.71
N ARG A 36 1.59 4.79 -0.90
CA ARG A 36 2.23 3.56 -1.40
C ARG A 36 1.68 2.35 -0.66
N THR A 37 1.19 1.38 -1.42
CA THR A 37 0.69 0.09 -0.91
C THR A 37 -0.32 0.26 0.25
N THR A 38 -1.35 1.07 0.01
CA THR A 38 -2.34 1.42 1.03
C THR A 38 -3.77 1.34 0.48
N PHE A 39 -3.97 1.71 -0.77
CA PHE A 39 -5.30 1.89 -1.34
C PHE A 39 -6.09 0.58 -1.45
N HIS A 40 -5.41 -0.56 -1.61
CA HIS A 40 -6.04 -1.88 -1.60
C HIS A 40 -6.62 -2.29 -0.23
N HIS A 41 -6.40 -1.51 0.82
CA HIS A 41 -7.03 -1.69 2.14
C HIS A 41 -8.24 -0.76 2.38
N LEU A 42 -8.47 0.22 1.50
CA LEU A 42 -9.53 1.21 1.69
C LEU A 42 -10.88 0.65 1.24
N ASP A 43 -11.94 0.98 1.98
CA ASP A 43 -13.30 0.65 1.62
C ASP A 43 -13.87 1.67 0.61
N ASP A 44 -13.54 2.95 0.75
CA ASP A 44 -14.01 4.04 -0.11
C ASP A 44 -12.84 4.85 -0.69
N ILE A 45 -12.24 4.32 -1.76
CA ILE A 45 -11.17 4.98 -2.52
C ILE A 45 -11.62 6.35 -3.05
N ALA A 46 -12.85 6.47 -3.51
CA ALA A 46 -13.35 7.70 -4.12
C ALA A 46 -13.41 8.85 -3.10
N SER A 47 -13.90 8.57 -1.90
CA SER A 47 -13.93 9.54 -0.80
C SER A 47 -12.53 9.99 -0.40
N VAL A 48 -11.58 9.05 -0.31
CA VAL A 48 -10.19 9.38 0.05
C VAL A 48 -9.53 10.26 -1.01
N ILE A 49 -9.70 9.95 -2.29
CA ILE A 49 -9.18 10.78 -3.39
C ILE A 49 -9.80 12.18 -3.36
N GLN A 50 -11.10 12.30 -3.09
CA GLN A 50 -11.75 13.61 -2.98
C GLN A 50 -11.14 14.43 -1.84
N GLN A 51 -10.95 13.85 -0.66
CA GLN A 51 -10.27 14.51 0.46
C GLN A 51 -8.84 14.91 0.11
N MET A 52 -8.08 14.05 -0.59
CA MET A 52 -6.72 14.38 -1.05
C MET A 52 -6.74 15.58 -2.02
N LYS A 53 -7.70 15.66 -2.93
CA LYS A 53 -7.85 16.82 -3.86
C LYS A 53 -8.15 18.12 -3.11
N GLU A 54 -8.97 18.06 -2.07
CA GLU A 54 -9.30 19.23 -1.24
C GLU A 54 -8.10 19.70 -0.42
N LEU A 55 -7.25 18.78 0.03
CA LEU A 55 -6.04 19.06 0.79
C LEU A 55 -4.85 19.51 -0.06
N LEU A 56 -4.95 19.49 -1.41
CA LEU A 56 -3.87 19.99 -2.25
C LEU A 56 -3.92 21.50 -2.44
N ASN A 57 -2.74 22.10 -2.49
CA ASN A 57 -2.52 23.42 -3.06
C ASN A 57 -2.78 23.43 -4.56
N GLU A 58 -2.91 24.63 -5.17
CA GLU A 58 -2.92 24.78 -6.63
C GLU A 58 -1.57 24.28 -7.18
N GLU A 59 -1.62 23.55 -8.30
CA GLU A 59 -0.47 22.86 -8.90
C GLU A 59 0.14 21.74 -8.03
N GLY A 60 -0.48 21.42 -6.90
CA GLY A 60 -0.10 20.29 -6.04
C GLY A 60 -0.32 18.94 -6.73
N ARG A 61 0.40 17.91 -6.28
CA ARG A 61 0.39 16.58 -6.93
C ARG A 61 -0.03 15.47 -6.00
N ILE A 62 -0.82 14.55 -6.54
CA ILE A 62 -1.11 13.24 -5.95
C ILE A 62 -0.29 12.18 -6.67
N VAL A 63 0.38 11.33 -5.90
CA VAL A 63 1.06 10.13 -6.40
C VAL A 63 0.57 8.93 -5.61
N ILE A 64 -0.04 7.97 -6.30
CA ILE A 64 -0.50 6.72 -5.71
C ILE A 64 0.22 5.58 -6.41
N LEU A 65 0.87 4.72 -5.64
CA LEU A 65 1.49 3.50 -6.10
C LEU A 65 0.86 2.34 -5.33
N ASP A 66 0.25 1.43 -6.06
CA ASP A 66 -0.38 0.26 -5.44
C ASP A 66 -0.19 -1.01 -6.26
N ASN A 67 -0.43 -2.14 -5.62
CA ASN A 67 -0.38 -3.44 -6.25
C ASN A 67 -1.64 -3.66 -7.09
N VAL A 68 -1.51 -4.35 -8.20
CA VAL A 68 -2.61 -4.81 -9.02
C VAL A 68 -2.53 -6.32 -9.18
N SER A 69 -3.68 -6.97 -9.31
CA SER A 69 -3.75 -8.42 -9.50
C SER A 69 -4.94 -8.77 -10.38
N GLU A 70 -4.69 -9.59 -11.39
CA GLU A 70 -5.75 -10.19 -12.21
C GLU A 70 -6.37 -11.43 -11.54
N VAL A 71 -5.77 -11.89 -10.46
CA VAL A 71 -6.20 -13.09 -9.74
C VAL A 71 -6.78 -12.68 -8.40
N GLU A 72 -7.92 -13.27 -8.07
CA GLU A 72 -8.52 -13.13 -6.74
C GLU A 72 -7.53 -13.56 -5.65
N THR A 73 -7.64 -12.93 -4.48
CA THR A 73 -6.81 -13.28 -3.32
C THR A 73 -6.96 -14.76 -3.01
N PRO A 74 -5.89 -15.55 -3.10
CA PRO A 74 -5.97 -16.98 -2.90
C PRO A 74 -6.30 -17.32 -1.45
N PRO A 75 -6.92 -18.51 -1.20
CA PRO A 75 -7.17 -18.98 0.15
C PRO A 75 -5.89 -19.04 0.99
N THR A 76 -6.00 -18.79 2.29
CA THR A 76 -4.86 -18.67 3.21
C THR A 76 -3.95 -19.91 3.26
N TYR A 77 -4.47 -21.11 2.94
CA TYR A 77 -3.64 -22.32 2.88
C TYR A 77 -2.59 -22.27 1.77
N VAL A 78 -2.86 -21.56 0.67
CA VAL A 78 -1.92 -21.39 -0.45
C VAL A 78 -0.68 -20.62 0.01
N TYR A 79 -0.86 -19.57 0.80
CA TYR A 79 0.25 -18.83 1.39
C TYR A 79 1.08 -19.68 2.36
N LYS A 80 0.42 -20.58 3.13
CA LYS A 80 1.13 -21.51 4.03
C LYS A 80 1.97 -22.51 3.22
N LEU A 81 1.43 -23.05 2.14
CA LEU A 81 2.18 -23.94 1.25
C LEU A 81 3.36 -23.21 0.61
N GLY A 82 3.18 -22.00 0.12
CA GLY A 82 4.26 -21.15 -0.37
C GLY A 82 5.36 -20.92 0.67
N ALA A 83 4.99 -20.61 1.91
CA ALA A 83 5.95 -20.43 2.99
C ALA A 83 6.77 -21.71 3.31
N ILE A 84 6.15 -22.89 3.20
CA ILE A 84 6.85 -24.20 3.33
C ILE A 84 7.82 -24.38 2.17
N GLN A 85 7.37 -24.11 0.94
CA GLN A 85 8.18 -24.27 -0.27
C GLN A 85 9.40 -23.34 -0.28
N GLU A 86 9.24 -22.12 0.22
CA GLU A 86 10.32 -21.14 0.30
C GLU A 86 11.25 -21.31 1.51
N PHE A 87 10.93 -22.21 2.45
CA PHE A 87 11.70 -22.34 3.68
C PHE A 87 13.16 -22.76 3.44
N LEU A 88 13.37 -23.79 2.61
CA LEU A 88 14.74 -24.25 2.26
C LEU A 88 15.54 -23.19 1.49
N PRO A 89 15.02 -22.55 0.43
CA PRO A 89 15.66 -21.40 -0.20
C PRO A 89 16.05 -20.29 0.81
N HIS A 90 15.17 -19.95 1.74
CA HIS A 90 15.47 -18.98 2.77
C HIS A 90 16.57 -19.43 3.74
N CYS A 91 16.66 -20.72 4.05
CA CYS A 91 17.76 -21.23 4.87
C CYS A 91 19.13 -21.00 4.21
N PHE A 92 19.22 -21.24 2.90
CA PHE A 92 20.48 -21.00 2.16
C PHE A 92 20.78 -19.52 1.98
N LYS A 93 19.78 -18.70 1.75
CA LYS A 93 19.95 -17.26 1.48
C LYS A 93 20.20 -16.41 2.73
N PHE A 94 19.49 -16.69 3.81
CA PHE A 94 19.46 -15.85 5.00
C PHE A 94 19.93 -16.54 6.29
N GLY A 95 20.24 -17.84 6.22
CA GLY A 95 20.55 -18.70 7.37
C GLY A 95 19.28 -19.18 8.11
N ILE A 96 19.43 -20.33 8.79
CA ILE A 96 18.29 -21.05 9.40
C ILE A 96 17.50 -20.20 10.42
N LYS A 97 18.17 -19.39 11.22
CA LYS A 97 17.53 -18.53 12.23
C LYS A 97 16.58 -17.51 11.60
N ASN A 98 17.01 -16.90 10.48
CA ASN A 98 16.17 -15.93 9.77
C ASN A 98 15.09 -16.63 8.96
N ALA A 99 15.36 -17.78 8.37
CA ALA A 99 14.37 -18.58 7.67
C ALA A 99 13.20 -18.98 8.60
N ILE A 100 13.50 -19.41 9.84
CA ILE A 100 12.46 -19.69 10.85
C ILE A 100 11.64 -18.43 11.17
N ARG A 101 12.28 -17.27 11.31
CA ARG A 101 11.56 -16.01 11.58
C ARG A 101 10.63 -15.63 10.43
N ILE A 102 11.12 -15.74 9.19
CA ILE A 102 10.33 -15.45 7.98
C ILE A 102 9.14 -16.42 7.90
N TYR A 103 9.39 -17.72 8.09
CA TYR A 103 8.34 -18.73 8.07
C TYR A 103 7.26 -18.45 9.13
N ASN A 104 7.64 -18.20 10.38
CA ASN A 104 6.71 -17.90 11.45
C ASN A 104 5.92 -16.61 11.19
N HIS A 105 6.53 -15.60 10.58
CA HIS A 105 5.83 -14.39 10.17
C HIS A 105 4.81 -14.69 9.07
N ASN A 106 5.24 -15.34 7.98
CA ASN A 106 4.40 -15.62 6.81
C ASN A 106 3.24 -16.59 7.10
N THR A 107 3.36 -17.40 8.15
CA THR A 107 2.31 -18.34 8.58
C THR A 107 1.52 -17.86 9.80
N SER A 108 1.85 -16.68 10.34
CA SER A 108 1.15 -16.11 11.48
C SER A 108 -0.30 -15.76 11.13
N LYS A 109 -1.20 -15.92 12.12
CA LYS A 109 -2.61 -15.61 11.95
C LYS A 109 -2.83 -14.17 11.49
N SER A 110 -2.16 -13.21 12.13
CA SER A 110 -2.29 -11.78 11.81
C SER A 110 -1.85 -11.45 10.40
N TRP A 111 -0.77 -12.09 9.90
CA TRP A 111 -0.29 -11.88 8.54
C TRP A 111 -1.25 -12.49 7.50
N LEU A 112 -1.76 -13.69 7.76
CA LEU A 112 -2.71 -14.34 6.87
C LEU A 112 -4.06 -13.63 6.82
N GLU A 113 -4.54 -13.07 7.93
CA GLU A 113 -5.73 -12.22 7.98
C GLU A 113 -5.51 -10.92 7.20
N HIS A 114 -4.34 -10.31 7.32
CA HIS A 114 -3.96 -9.13 6.52
C HIS A 114 -4.00 -9.44 5.01
N LEU A 115 -3.34 -10.50 4.56
CA LEU A 115 -3.37 -10.90 3.15
C LEU A 115 -4.78 -11.24 2.65
N ALA A 116 -5.63 -11.81 3.49
CA ALA A 116 -7.01 -12.12 3.14
C ALA A 116 -7.92 -10.87 3.06
N SER A 117 -7.49 -9.75 3.63
CA SER A 117 -8.23 -8.47 3.59
C SER A 117 -7.84 -7.58 2.41
N ASP A 118 -6.80 -7.94 1.64
CA ASP A 118 -6.34 -7.17 0.50
C ASP A 118 -7.37 -7.19 -0.64
N LYS A 119 -7.70 -6.01 -1.17
CA LYS A 119 -8.66 -5.78 -2.25
C LYS A 119 -7.95 -5.23 -3.47
N TYR A 120 -7.17 -6.08 -4.13
CA TYR A 120 -6.43 -5.66 -5.33
C TYR A 120 -7.37 -5.40 -6.50
N LEU A 121 -7.14 -4.30 -7.20
CA LEU A 121 -7.78 -4.04 -8.49
C LEU A 121 -7.05 -4.82 -9.59
N SER A 122 -7.78 -5.24 -10.62
CA SER A 122 -7.17 -5.62 -11.89
C SER A 122 -6.52 -4.39 -12.54
N GLU A 123 -5.61 -4.59 -13.48
CA GLU A 123 -4.98 -3.49 -14.21
C GLU A 123 -6.03 -2.61 -14.90
N GLN A 124 -7.02 -3.21 -15.55
CA GLN A 124 -8.09 -2.47 -16.21
C GLN A 124 -8.94 -1.67 -15.22
N ASN A 125 -9.36 -2.27 -14.10
CA ASN A 125 -10.13 -1.57 -13.08
C ASN A 125 -9.33 -0.42 -12.44
N TYR A 126 -8.01 -0.56 -12.35
CA TYR A 126 -7.12 0.50 -11.87
C TYR A 126 -7.15 1.70 -12.84
N TYR A 127 -7.01 1.48 -14.14
CA TYR A 127 -7.12 2.54 -15.14
C TYR A 127 -8.49 3.22 -15.09
N ASP A 128 -9.56 2.45 -15.14
CA ASP A 128 -10.94 2.98 -15.21
C ASP A 128 -11.29 3.81 -13.97
N LEU A 129 -10.89 3.33 -12.79
CA LEU A 129 -11.14 4.02 -11.52
C LEU A 129 -10.39 5.35 -11.45
N TYR A 130 -9.08 5.31 -11.68
CA TYR A 130 -8.25 6.51 -11.48
C TYR A 130 -8.43 7.54 -12.60
N GLU A 131 -8.67 7.15 -13.85
CA GLU A 131 -9.03 8.10 -14.92
C GLU A 131 -10.33 8.83 -14.59
N LYS A 132 -11.30 8.13 -14.03
CA LYS A 132 -12.57 8.73 -13.60
C LYS A 132 -12.39 9.70 -12.42
N LEU A 133 -11.59 9.34 -11.42
CA LEU A 133 -11.42 10.12 -10.18
C LEU A 133 -10.38 11.25 -10.32
N LEU A 134 -9.38 11.07 -11.19
CA LEU A 134 -8.25 11.96 -11.43
C LEU A 134 -8.10 12.20 -12.94
N PRO A 135 -9.04 12.88 -13.60
CA PRO A 135 -9.02 13.05 -15.06
C PRO A 135 -7.70 13.65 -15.55
N GLY A 136 -7.13 13.04 -16.60
CA GLY A 136 -5.86 13.45 -17.18
C GLY A 136 -4.63 13.02 -16.36
N CYS A 137 -4.79 12.08 -15.43
CA CYS A 137 -3.65 11.52 -14.70
C CYS A 137 -2.71 10.72 -15.62
N GLN A 138 -1.47 10.60 -15.23
CA GLN A 138 -0.46 9.80 -15.91
C GLN A 138 -0.29 8.46 -15.19
N PHE A 139 -0.30 7.37 -15.95
CA PHE A 139 -0.11 6.03 -15.42
C PHE A 139 1.30 5.51 -15.66
N HIS A 140 1.83 4.77 -14.67
CA HIS A 140 3.14 4.16 -14.72
C HIS A 140 3.05 2.69 -14.28
N LYS A 141 3.38 1.76 -15.18
CA LYS A 141 3.42 0.33 -14.87
C LYS A 141 4.80 -0.06 -14.36
N MET A 142 4.85 -0.70 -13.19
CA MET A 142 6.08 -1.11 -12.53
C MET A 142 5.98 -2.58 -12.11
N GLY A 143 6.04 -3.49 -13.07
CA GLY A 143 5.90 -4.92 -12.85
C GLY A 143 4.49 -5.27 -12.33
N TRP A 144 4.39 -5.70 -11.08
CA TRP A 144 3.15 -6.06 -10.39
C TRP A 144 2.46 -4.88 -9.68
N ALA A 145 3.03 -3.71 -9.79
CA ALA A 145 2.47 -2.48 -9.22
C ALA A 145 2.15 -1.46 -10.32
N MET A 146 1.17 -0.62 -10.07
CA MET A 146 0.81 0.51 -10.92
C MET A 146 0.88 1.80 -10.12
N GLY A 147 1.41 2.83 -10.77
CA GLY A 147 1.45 4.18 -10.27
C GLY A 147 0.50 5.08 -11.04
N VAL A 148 -0.10 6.04 -10.35
CA VAL A 148 -0.82 7.15 -10.95
C VAL A 148 -0.26 8.46 -10.41
N VAL A 149 -0.05 9.43 -11.30
CA VAL A 149 0.39 10.80 -10.98
C VAL A 149 -0.65 11.77 -11.52
N TRP A 150 -1.13 12.63 -10.67
CA TRP A 150 -2.10 13.67 -11.03
C TRP A 150 -1.69 15.02 -10.46
N THR A 151 -1.89 16.08 -11.23
CA THR A 151 -1.66 17.47 -10.81
C THR A 151 -3.00 18.21 -10.79
N LYS A 152 -3.25 18.95 -9.76
CA LYS A 152 -4.47 19.76 -9.59
C LYS A 152 -4.50 20.92 -10.57
#